data_a0666b136f3af1acf48b5d501f3a0174
#
_entry.id   a0666b136f3af1acf48b5d501f3a0174
#
_cell.length_a   1.000
_cell.length_b   1.000
_cell.length_c   1.000
_cell.angle_alpha   90.00
_cell.angle_beta   90.00
_cell.angle_gamma   90.00
#
_symmetry.space_group_name_H-M   'P 1'
#
loop_
_entity.id
_entity.type
_entity.pdbx_description
1 polymer ?
#
loop_
_entity_poly.entity_id
_entity_poly.type
_entity_poly.pdbx_seq_one_letter_code
_entity_poly.pdbx_strand_id
1 'polypeptide(L)'
;MIAQILAVVIFVAMFILIVLEVWERHVITLGCGVLTLVLVFGLGMHSMGAVWETLNLGSFFTSHFWYTAGQSAETSSGINWETIVFVAGMMIMVEGMARVGFFRWLCMRLAKMVKYKVVPLFVTFMVLSGILAMFIDSITVI
;
A
#
# COMPACT_ATOMS: atom_id res chain seq x y z
N MET A 1 22.66 6.90 14.68
CA MET A 1 22.54 8.23 14.10
C MET A 1 22.81 8.26 12.61
N ILE A 2 23.96 7.79 12.12
CA ILE A 2 24.30 7.79 10.66
C ILE A 2 23.28 7.00 9.84
N ALA A 3 22.90 5.80 10.28
CA ALA A 3 21.92 4.97 9.60
C ALA A 3 20.52 5.63 9.48
N GLN A 4 20.10 6.35 10.50
CA GLN A 4 18.82 7.07 10.50
C GLN A 4 18.83 8.24 9.51
N ILE A 5 19.91 9.02 9.50
CA ILE A 5 20.08 10.13 8.56
C ILE A 5 20.12 9.60 7.13
N LEU A 6 20.83 8.50 6.89
CA LEU A 6 20.94 7.87 5.58
C LEU A 6 19.57 7.38 5.09
N ALA A 7 18.78 6.74 5.97
CA ALA A 7 17.43 6.29 5.63
C ALA A 7 16.51 7.46 5.25
N VAL A 8 16.55 8.57 6.00
CA VAL A 8 15.76 9.77 5.69
C VAL A 8 16.18 10.38 4.36
N VAL A 9 17.48 10.47 4.07
CA VAL A 9 17.99 11.00 2.79
C VAL A 9 17.51 10.15 1.62
N ILE A 10 17.60 8.82 1.72
CA ILE A 10 17.12 7.91 0.68
C ILE A 10 15.62 8.06 0.48
N PHE A 11 14.85 8.17 1.56
CA PHE A 11 13.40 8.36 1.50
C PHE A 11 13.01 9.66 0.79
N VAL A 12 13.67 10.78 1.14
CA VAL A 12 13.43 12.08 0.49
C VAL A 12 13.83 12.04 -0.98
N ALA A 13 14.98 11.42 -1.30
CA ALA A 13 15.42 11.25 -2.68
C ALA A 13 14.43 10.41 -3.50
N MET A 14 13.90 9.32 -2.94
CA MET A 14 12.85 8.51 -3.55
C MET A 14 11.60 9.36 -3.85
N PHE A 15 11.18 10.18 -2.89
CA PHE A 15 10.00 11.02 -3.06
C PHE A 15 10.19 12.05 -4.18
N ILE A 16 11.36 12.69 -4.23
CA ILE A 16 11.71 13.64 -5.30
C ILE A 16 11.72 12.94 -6.67
N LEU A 17 12.31 11.75 -6.78
CA LEU A 17 12.35 10.98 -8.02
C LEU A 17 10.96 10.57 -8.51
N ILE A 18 10.05 10.21 -7.58
CA ILE A 18 8.66 9.88 -7.92
C ILE A 18 7.92 11.12 -8.43
N VAL A 19 8.11 12.29 -7.80
CA VAL A 19 7.47 13.55 -8.22
C VAL A 19 7.99 14.03 -9.57
N LEU A 20 9.28 13.82 -9.85
CA LEU A 20 9.89 14.19 -11.13
C LEU A 20 9.49 13.26 -12.29
N GLU A 21 8.84 12.12 -12.01
CA GLU A 21 8.39 11.12 -13.00
C GLU A 21 9.48 10.70 -14.02
N VAL A 22 10.74 10.70 -13.60
CA VAL A 22 11.88 10.36 -14.48
C VAL A 22 11.84 8.90 -14.94
N TRP A 23 11.37 8.02 -14.08
CA TRP A 23 11.22 6.59 -14.33
C TRP A 23 9.90 6.07 -13.79
N GLU A 24 9.51 4.86 -14.20
CA GLU A 24 8.31 4.19 -13.72
C GLU A 24 8.34 4.04 -12.18
N ARG A 25 7.27 4.40 -11.53
CA ARG A 25 7.17 4.49 -10.06
C ARG A 25 7.60 3.21 -9.35
N HIS A 26 7.26 2.05 -9.90
CA HIS A 26 7.63 0.75 -9.32
C HIS A 26 9.15 0.49 -9.39
N VAL A 27 9.85 0.94 -10.42
CA VAL A 27 11.31 0.80 -10.56
C VAL A 27 12.02 1.67 -9.52
N ILE A 28 11.54 2.90 -9.33
CA ILE A 28 12.11 3.83 -8.33
C ILE A 28 11.94 3.26 -6.93
N THR A 29 10.73 2.80 -6.57
CA THR A 29 10.45 2.25 -5.23
C THR A 29 11.24 0.97 -4.95
N LEU A 30 11.30 0.04 -5.90
CA LEU A 30 12.09 -1.18 -5.78
C LEU A 30 13.60 -0.88 -5.67
N GLY A 31 14.12 0.00 -6.52
CA GLY A 31 15.51 0.41 -6.50
C GLY A 31 15.91 1.07 -5.18
N CYS A 32 15.12 2.02 -4.70
CA CYS A 32 15.35 2.67 -3.40
C CYS A 32 15.17 1.70 -2.23
N GLY A 33 14.25 0.75 -2.31
CA GLY A 33 14.08 -0.31 -1.30
C GLY A 33 15.33 -1.18 -1.17
N VAL A 34 15.85 -1.68 -2.29
CA VAL A 34 17.09 -2.47 -2.33
C VAL A 34 18.28 -1.64 -1.84
N LEU A 35 18.37 -0.38 -2.27
CA LEU A 35 19.44 0.54 -1.86
C LEU A 35 19.39 0.80 -0.35
N THR A 36 18.21 0.94 0.23
CA THR A 36 18.03 1.07 1.68
C THR A 36 18.49 -0.19 2.41
N LEU A 37 18.12 -1.38 1.92
CA LEU A 37 18.56 -2.64 2.51
C LEU A 37 20.10 -2.76 2.49
N VAL A 38 20.73 -2.44 1.38
CA VAL A 38 22.18 -2.58 1.24
C VAL A 38 22.94 -1.51 2.04
N LEU A 39 22.55 -0.23 1.94
CA LEU A 39 23.29 0.86 2.57
C LEU A 39 22.98 1.01 4.06
N VAL A 40 21.72 0.96 4.46
CA VAL A 40 21.35 1.18 5.87
C VAL A 40 21.68 -0.04 6.71
N PHE A 41 21.32 -1.23 6.25
CA PHE A 41 21.57 -2.47 7.01
C PHE A 41 22.95 -3.04 6.79
N GLY A 42 23.50 -3.01 5.57
CA GLY A 42 24.83 -3.53 5.25
C GLY A 42 25.97 -2.66 5.80
N LEU A 43 25.93 -1.35 5.55
CA LEU A 43 26.98 -0.42 5.97
C LEU A 43 26.71 0.25 7.32
N GLY A 44 25.43 0.55 7.63
CA GLY A 44 25.07 1.30 8.85
C GLY A 44 24.98 0.46 10.10
N MET A 45 24.51 -0.78 10.03
CA MET A 45 24.27 -1.64 11.20
C MET A 45 25.20 -2.87 11.27
N HIS A 46 25.92 -3.21 10.21
CA HIS A 46 26.82 -4.37 10.12
C HIS A 46 26.25 -5.70 10.63
N SER A 47 24.90 -5.84 10.66
CA SER A 47 24.23 -7.01 11.19
C SER A 47 23.27 -7.60 10.17
N MET A 48 23.65 -8.71 9.53
CA MET A 48 22.75 -9.49 8.67
C MET A 48 21.52 -10.02 9.44
N GLY A 49 21.63 -10.20 10.75
CA GLY A 49 20.53 -10.61 11.60
C GLY A 49 19.39 -9.58 11.62
N ALA A 50 19.72 -8.29 11.66
CA ALA A 50 18.72 -7.20 11.65
C ALA A 50 17.92 -7.15 10.32
N VAL A 51 18.53 -7.54 9.21
CA VAL A 51 17.84 -7.65 7.91
C VAL A 51 16.77 -8.74 7.97
N TRP A 52 17.11 -9.91 8.50
CA TRP A 52 16.16 -11.02 8.63
C TRP A 52 15.01 -10.69 9.60
N GLU A 53 15.33 -10.04 10.70
CA GLU A 53 14.34 -9.60 11.69
C GLU A 53 13.41 -8.52 11.12
N THR A 54 13.95 -7.55 10.38
CA THR A 54 13.15 -6.48 9.76
C THR A 54 12.30 -6.99 8.61
N LEU A 55 12.85 -7.87 7.76
CA LEU A 55 12.11 -8.51 6.66
C LEU A 55 11.06 -9.50 7.17
N ASN A 56 11.24 -10.03 8.37
CA ASN A 56 10.31 -10.95 9.03
C ASN A 56 9.76 -12.07 8.10
N LEU A 57 10.63 -12.60 7.24
CA LEU A 57 10.25 -13.62 6.26
C LEU A 57 9.77 -14.93 6.94
N GLY A 58 10.20 -15.16 8.18
CA GLY A 58 9.77 -16.32 8.97
C GLY A 58 8.27 -16.32 9.30
N SER A 59 7.65 -15.15 9.39
CA SER A 59 6.22 -15.04 9.69
C SER A 59 5.34 -15.63 8.58
N PHE A 60 5.82 -15.62 7.34
CA PHE A 60 5.12 -16.17 6.17
C PHE A 60 4.91 -17.70 6.26
N PHE A 61 5.82 -18.41 6.94
CA PHE A 61 5.78 -19.86 7.13
C PHE A 61 5.09 -20.30 8.42
N THR A 62 4.63 -19.35 9.24
CA THR A 62 4.00 -19.66 10.52
C THR A 62 2.49 -19.82 10.32
N SER A 63 1.90 -20.86 10.96
CA SER A 63 0.45 -21.10 10.87
C SER A 63 -0.40 -19.93 11.40
N HIS A 64 0.12 -19.12 12.29
CA HIS A 64 -0.52 -17.88 12.78
C HIS A 64 -0.83 -16.89 11.68
N PHE A 65 0.01 -16.80 10.65
CA PHE A 65 -0.20 -15.92 9.49
C PHE A 65 -1.53 -16.19 8.77
N TRP A 66 -1.96 -17.46 8.73
CA TRP A 66 -3.14 -17.86 7.95
C TRP A 66 -4.43 -17.96 8.79
N TYR A 67 -4.32 -18.07 10.13
CA TYR A 67 -5.47 -18.40 11.00
C TYR A 67 -5.88 -17.30 11.98
N THR A 68 -5.02 -16.33 12.29
CA THR A 68 -5.32 -15.25 13.25
C THR A 68 -5.39 -13.91 12.55
N ALA A 69 -6.49 -13.65 11.85
CA ALA A 69 -6.77 -12.32 11.32
C ALA A 69 -7.04 -11.34 12.49
N GLY A 70 -6.24 -10.31 12.60
CA GLY A 70 -6.54 -9.13 13.40
C GLY A 70 -5.80 -8.94 14.73
N GLN A 71 -4.98 -9.91 15.20
CA GLN A 71 -4.22 -9.73 16.47
C GLN A 71 -2.72 -9.50 16.29
N SER A 72 -2.19 -9.67 15.12
CA SER A 72 -0.75 -9.64 14.83
C SER A 72 -0.17 -8.25 14.57
N ALA A 73 -1.01 -7.22 14.45
CA ALA A 73 -0.54 -5.87 14.12
C ALA A 73 0.31 -5.21 15.22
N GLU A 74 0.17 -5.62 16.48
CA GLU A 74 0.82 -4.96 17.61
C GLU A 74 2.13 -5.62 18.07
N THR A 75 2.47 -6.82 17.60
CA THR A 75 3.59 -7.60 18.14
C THR A 75 4.69 -7.94 17.14
N SER A 76 4.55 -7.61 15.87
CA SER A 76 5.60 -7.90 14.88
C SER A 76 6.64 -6.79 14.83
N SER A 77 7.84 -7.05 15.34
CA SER A 77 9.02 -6.25 15.04
C SER A 77 9.42 -6.52 13.59
N GLY A 78 9.03 -5.64 12.66
CA GLY A 78 9.41 -5.76 11.26
C GLY A 78 8.25 -5.52 10.28
N ILE A 79 8.44 -5.96 9.03
CA ILE A 79 7.45 -5.81 7.97
C ILE A 79 6.23 -6.69 8.26
N ASN A 80 5.05 -6.08 8.28
CA ASN A 80 3.79 -6.80 8.45
C ASN A 80 3.32 -7.36 7.09
N TRP A 81 3.67 -8.60 6.82
CA TRP A 81 3.30 -9.29 5.58
C TRP A 81 1.80 -9.54 5.43
N GLU A 82 1.08 -9.68 6.53
CA GLU A 82 -0.38 -9.85 6.51
C GLU A 82 -1.06 -8.66 5.85
N THR A 83 -0.66 -7.44 6.25
CA THR A 83 -1.17 -6.21 5.66
C THR A 83 -0.81 -6.10 4.17
N ILE A 84 0.41 -6.48 3.78
CA ILE A 84 0.85 -6.43 2.38
C ILE A 84 0.04 -7.40 1.52
N VAL A 85 -0.13 -8.65 1.96
CA VAL A 85 -0.92 -9.66 1.24
C VAL A 85 -2.39 -9.25 1.16
N PHE A 86 -2.93 -8.70 2.24
CA PHE A 86 -4.29 -8.19 2.28
C PHE A 86 -4.51 -7.05 1.27
N VAL A 87 -3.62 -6.04 1.27
CA VAL A 87 -3.69 -4.91 0.31
C VAL A 87 -3.53 -5.41 -1.12
N ALA A 88 -2.61 -6.35 -1.37
CA ALA A 88 -2.43 -6.95 -2.69
C ALA A 88 -3.71 -7.69 -3.14
N GLY A 89 -4.34 -8.45 -2.26
CA GLY A 89 -5.61 -9.14 -2.52
C GLY A 89 -6.73 -8.15 -2.86
N MET A 90 -6.83 -7.06 -2.11
CA MET A 90 -7.79 -6.00 -2.40
C MET A 90 -7.54 -5.33 -3.76
N MET A 91 -6.28 -5.04 -4.11
CA MET A 91 -5.93 -4.47 -5.42
C MET A 91 -6.34 -5.38 -6.56
N ILE A 92 -6.10 -6.70 -6.44
CA ILE A 92 -6.52 -7.69 -7.45
C ILE A 92 -8.05 -7.71 -7.59
N MET A 93 -8.78 -7.65 -6.47
CA MET A 93 -10.23 -7.65 -6.47
C MET A 93 -10.82 -6.40 -7.12
N VAL A 94 -10.28 -5.22 -6.78
CA VAL A 94 -10.68 -3.93 -7.37
C VAL A 94 -10.38 -3.89 -8.86
N GLU A 95 -9.20 -4.36 -9.28
CA GLU A 95 -8.84 -4.46 -10.70
C GLU A 95 -9.77 -5.43 -11.46
N GLY A 96 -10.11 -6.56 -10.86
CA GLY A 96 -11.09 -7.50 -11.42
C GLY A 96 -12.45 -6.83 -11.64
N MET A 97 -12.95 -6.09 -10.65
CA MET A 97 -14.21 -5.33 -10.76
C MET A 97 -14.14 -4.24 -11.83
N ALA A 98 -12.99 -3.56 -11.95
CA ALA A 98 -12.78 -2.55 -12.98
C ALA A 98 -12.82 -3.15 -14.39
N ARG A 99 -12.18 -4.30 -14.61
CA ARG A 99 -12.18 -5.02 -15.91
C ARG A 99 -13.54 -5.53 -16.32
N VAL A 100 -14.34 -6.01 -15.39
CA VAL A 100 -15.74 -6.43 -15.64
C VAL A 100 -16.65 -5.25 -15.98
N GLY A 101 -16.17 -4.00 -15.79
CA GLY A 101 -16.92 -2.78 -16.08
C GLY A 101 -17.93 -2.40 -14.99
N PHE A 102 -17.78 -2.96 -13.79
CA PHE A 102 -18.64 -2.66 -12.64
C PHE A 102 -18.70 -1.17 -12.33
N PHE A 103 -17.55 -0.50 -12.28
CA PHE A 103 -17.50 0.95 -12.01
C PHE A 103 -18.17 1.76 -13.12
N ARG A 104 -18.00 1.35 -14.39
CA ARG A 104 -18.66 2.00 -15.52
C ARG A 104 -20.18 1.86 -15.43
N TRP A 105 -20.65 0.66 -15.12
CA TRP A 105 -22.08 0.42 -14.90
C TRP A 105 -22.63 1.24 -13.74
N LEU A 106 -21.91 1.28 -12.61
CA LEU A 106 -22.27 2.04 -11.42
C LEU A 106 -22.37 3.54 -11.72
N CYS A 107 -21.35 4.11 -12.39
CA CYS A 107 -21.32 5.51 -12.80
C CYS A 107 -22.49 5.86 -13.72
N MET A 108 -22.79 5.00 -14.71
CA MET A 108 -23.92 5.23 -15.63
C MET A 108 -25.27 5.15 -14.91
N ARG A 109 -25.41 4.24 -13.97
CA ARG A 109 -26.63 4.10 -13.16
C ARG A 109 -26.88 5.34 -12.33
N LEU A 110 -25.85 5.85 -11.66
CA LEU A 110 -25.91 7.07 -10.85
C LEU A 110 -26.19 8.32 -11.70
N ALA A 111 -25.50 8.46 -12.84
CA ALA A 111 -25.72 9.57 -13.76
C ALA A 111 -27.17 9.62 -14.26
N LYS A 112 -27.77 8.46 -14.53
CA LYS A 112 -29.18 8.34 -14.93
C LYS A 112 -30.13 8.73 -13.81
N MET A 113 -29.84 8.36 -12.55
CA MET A 113 -30.65 8.76 -11.38
C MET A 113 -30.69 10.28 -11.19
N VAL A 114 -29.58 10.95 -11.44
CA VAL A 114 -29.43 12.41 -11.27
C VAL A 114 -29.86 13.20 -12.52
N LYS A 115 -30.43 12.53 -13.52
CA LYS A 115 -30.90 13.14 -14.78
C LYS A 115 -29.82 13.98 -15.50
N TYR A 116 -28.56 13.56 -15.42
CA TYR A 116 -27.39 14.21 -16.06
C TYR A 116 -27.17 15.68 -15.68
N LYS A 117 -27.70 16.16 -14.56
CA LYS A 117 -27.42 17.50 -14.07
C LYS A 117 -26.02 17.56 -13.46
N VAL A 118 -25.19 18.52 -13.89
CA VAL A 118 -23.76 18.58 -13.55
C VAL A 118 -23.51 18.70 -12.04
N VAL A 119 -24.21 19.61 -11.35
CA VAL A 119 -23.99 19.85 -9.92
C VAL A 119 -24.37 18.64 -9.06
N PRO A 120 -25.59 18.06 -9.15
CA PRO A 120 -25.91 16.89 -8.36
C PRO A 120 -25.12 15.64 -8.78
N LEU A 121 -24.65 15.54 -10.04
CA LEU A 121 -23.76 14.49 -10.49
C LEU A 121 -22.43 14.54 -9.72
N PHE A 122 -21.83 15.73 -9.63
CA PHE A 122 -20.59 15.94 -8.91
C PHE A 122 -20.71 15.58 -7.42
N VAL A 123 -21.78 16.04 -6.77
CA VAL A 123 -22.06 15.72 -5.35
C VAL A 123 -22.25 14.21 -5.16
N THR A 124 -22.98 13.54 -6.04
CA THR A 124 -23.21 12.09 -5.96
C THR A 124 -21.92 11.32 -6.10
N PHE A 125 -21.02 11.71 -7.02
CA PHE A 125 -19.71 11.07 -7.16
C PHE A 125 -18.81 11.33 -5.95
N MET A 126 -18.82 12.54 -5.37
CA MET A 126 -18.08 12.81 -4.13
C MET A 126 -18.56 11.92 -2.98
N VAL A 127 -19.86 11.81 -2.78
CA VAL A 127 -20.45 10.98 -1.73
C VAL A 127 -20.13 9.49 -1.97
N LEU A 128 -20.29 9.03 -3.21
CA LEU A 128 -19.97 7.65 -3.58
C LEU A 128 -18.48 7.32 -3.33
N SER A 129 -17.59 8.22 -3.77
CA SER A 129 -16.15 8.05 -3.53
C SER A 129 -15.82 7.99 -2.05
N GLY A 130 -16.44 8.84 -1.23
CA GLY A 130 -16.30 8.82 0.22
C GLY A 130 -16.78 7.51 0.85
N ILE A 131 -17.94 7.01 0.42
CA ILE A 131 -18.46 5.71 0.89
C ILE A 131 -17.54 4.57 0.48
N LEU A 132 -17.10 4.53 -0.78
CA LEU A 132 -16.17 3.49 -1.26
C LEU A 132 -14.84 3.55 -0.52
N ALA A 133 -14.29 4.74 -0.30
CA ALA A 133 -13.07 4.92 0.48
C ALA A 133 -13.26 4.41 1.92
N MET A 134 -14.39 4.71 2.55
CA MET A 134 -14.69 4.25 3.91
C MET A 134 -14.77 2.71 4.00
N PHE A 135 -15.30 2.04 2.98
CA PHE A 135 -15.32 0.57 2.92
C PHE A 135 -13.93 -0.03 2.69
N ILE A 136 -13.11 0.60 1.84
CA ILE A 136 -11.77 0.11 1.50
C ILE A 136 -10.81 0.34 2.67
N ASP A 137 -10.92 1.49 3.34
CA ASP A 137 -9.98 1.91 4.39
C ASP A 137 -10.38 1.43 5.80
N SER A 138 -11.65 1.08 6.02
CA SER A 138 -12.16 0.62 7.32
C SER A 138 -11.53 -0.71 7.77
N ILE A 139 -11.00 -1.50 6.86
CA ILE A 139 -10.35 -2.77 7.18
C ILE A 139 -8.90 -2.56 7.63
N THR A 140 -8.31 -1.41 7.34
CA THR A 140 -6.95 -1.06 7.78
C THR A 140 -6.91 -0.58 9.23
N VAL A 141 -8.07 -0.28 9.85
CA VAL A 141 -8.19 0.30 11.21
C VAL A 141 -8.58 -0.73 12.26
N ILE A 142 -8.83 -1.98 11.90
CA ILE A 142 -9.05 -3.10 12.83
C ILE A 142 -7.79 -3.94 12.87
#